data_8ee41e834d9b71cdbb68b802a7a13212
#
_entry.id   8ee41e834d9b71cdbb68b802a7a13212
#
_cell.length_a   1.000
_cell.length_b   1.000
_cell.length_c   1.000
_cell.angle_alpha   90.00
_cell.angle_beta   90.00
_cell.angle_gamma   90.00
#
_symmetry.space_group_name_H-M   'P 1'
#
loop_
_entity.id
_entity.type
_entity.pdbx_description
1 polymer ?
#
loop_
_entity_poly.entity_id
_entity_poly.type
_entity_poly.pdbx_seq_one_letter_code
_entity_poly.pdbx_strand_id
1 'polypeptide(L)'
;MNLNLEERTKIFDKVCRLVETKHVDLALNGVDWNGLARSRRDQILACAEPEIFEKEIHQLVTELRTSHTGFRHAGARNIPARHAINATLHSITVNGTDRWMFQDVHRGGPAYAAGIRPGDLLLECSARELHPPNDLMFSVGESTDLVIEKLNGKQERVHIHLPLPKSQKHPVTTPEAVHAERLSQEIGLLKVAMFPGAIGIDVAKDIDRGIATLNGCRRLIVDLRGNTGGGIGACD
;
A
#
# COMPACT_ATOMS: atom_id res chain seq x y z
N MET A 1 -2.68 -14.41 19.56
CA MET A 1 -2.70 -15.89 19.67
C MET A 1 -1.33 -16.37 19.22
N ASN A 2 -0.55 -17.00 20.11
CA ASN A 2 0.81 -17.45 19.76
C ASN A 2 0.73 -18.68 18.86
N LEU A 3 1.51 -18.69 17.78
CA LEU A 3 1.66 -19.84 16.92
C LEU A 3 2.52 -20.92 17.64
N ASN A 4 2.06 -22.16 17.68
CA ASN A 4 2.91 -23.25 18.18
C ASN A 4 3.96 -23.64 17.14
N LEU A 5 4.94 -24.46 17.53
CA LEU A 5 6.05 -24.84 16.65
C LEU A 5 5.58 -25.60 15.40
N GLU A 6 4.57 -26.44 15.52
CA GLU A 6 4.01 -27.20 14.39
C GLU A 6 3.38 -26.27 13.36
N GLU A 7 2.62 -25.28 13.81
CA GLU A 7 2.00 -24.28 12.94
C GLU A 7 3.06 -23.44 12.23
N ARG A 8 4.07 -22.96 12.96
CA ARG A 8 5.21 -22.23 12.35
C ARG A 8 5.93 -23.07 11.30
N THR A 9 6.17 -24.34 11.59
CA THR A 9 6.79 -25.26 10.65
C THR A 9 5.97 -25.42 9.38
N LYS A 10 4.66 -25.66 9.50
CA LYS A 10 3.76 -25.77 8.36
C LYS A 10 3.74 -24.50 7.49
N ILE A 11 3.75 -23.32 8.14
CA ILE A 11 3.79 -22.04 7.43
C ILE A 11 5.11 -21.90 6.69
N PHE A 12 6.24 -22.12 7.36
CA PHE A 12 7.56 -22.01 6.78
C PHE A 12 7.73 -22.93 5.56
N ASP A 13 7.39 -24.22 5.72
CA ASP A 13 7.50 -25.21 4.64
C ASP A 13 6.57 -24.89 3.47
N LYS A 14 5.39 -24.32 3.74
CA LYS A 14 4.47 -23.82 2.69
C LYS A 14 5.06 -22.63 1.94
N VAL A 15 5.69 -21.70 2.63
CA VAL A 15 6.38 -20.54 2.00
C VAL A 15 7.49 -21.03 1.10
N CYS A 16 8.36 -21.90 1.58
CA CYS A 16 9.46 -22.47 0.79
C CYS A 16 8.94 -23.12 -0.51
N ARG A 17 7.95 -23.99 -0.39
CA ARG A 17 7.33 -24.66 -1.54
C ARG A 17 6.67 -23.66 -2.52
N LEU A 18 6.02 -22.60 -2.03
CA LEU A 18 5.40 -21.60 -2.89
C LEU A 18 6.46 -20.82 -3.67
N VAL A 19 7.57 -20.45 -3.04
CA VAL A 19 8.68 -19.79 -3.72
C VAL A 19 9.22 -20.70 -4.83
N GLU A 20 9.52 -21.95 -4.53
CA GLU A 20 10.06 -22.91 -5.51
C GLU A 20 9.15 -23.16 -6.70
N THR A 21 7.82 -23.13 -6.47
CA THR A 21 6.84 -23.58 -7.50
C THR A 21 6.08 -22.45 -8.18
N LYS A 22 6.08 -21.26 -7.61
CA LYS A 22 5.24 -20.13 -8.06
C LYS A 22 5.98 -18.82 -8.29
N HIS A 23 7.27 -18.77 -7.98
CA HIS A 23 8.05 -17.58 -8.25
C HIS A 23 8.07 -17.30 -9.76
N VAL A 24 8.02 -16.01 -10.13
CA VAL A 24 7.94 -15.56 -11.53
C VAL A 24 9.21 -15.93 -12.32
N ASP A 25 10.37 -15.87 -11.67
CA ASP A 25 11.64 -16.33 -12.22
C ASP A 25 11.99 -17.69 -11.61
N LEU A 26 12.07 -18.72 -12.45
CA LEU A 26 12.42 -20.09 -12.02
C LEU A 26 13.87 -20.21 -11.53
N ALA A 27 14.75 -19.29 -11.93
CA ALA A 27 16.13 -19.20 -11.43
C ALA A 27 16.23 -18.43 -10.11
N LEU A 28 15.11 -17.93 -9.57
CA LEU A 28 15.02 -17.21 -8.30
C LEU A 28 16.00 -16.04 -8.20
N ASN A 29 16.21 -15.31 -9.30
CA ASN A 29 17.21 -14.24 -9.44
C ASN A 29 18.64 -14.67 -9.08
N GLY A 30 18.98 -15.96 -9.26
CA GLY A 30 20.28 -16.54 -8.91
C GLY A 30 20.49 -16.78 -7.42
N VAL A 31 19.45 -16.69 -6.60
CA VAL A 31 19.52 -16.96 -5.16
C VAL A 31 19.50 -18.46 -4.89
N ASP A 32 20.48 -18.96 -4.13
CA ASP A 32 20.40 -20.31 -3.54
C ASP A 32 19.33 -20.34 -2.45
N TRP A 33 18.08 -20.42 -2.89
CA TRP A 33 16.92 -20.40 -1.99
C TRP A 33 16.95 -21.53 -0.97
N ASN A 34 17.32 -22.73 -1.39
CA ASN A 34 17.35 -23.90 -0.51
C ASN A 34 18.43 -23.81 0.56
N GLY A 35 19.60 -23.28 0.21
CA GLY A 35 20.67 -22.99 1.16
C GLY A 35 20.26 -21.90 2.15
N LEU A 36 19.68 -20.81 1.64
CA LEU A 36 19.22 -19.69 2.45
C LEU A 36 18.09 -20.10 3.41
N ALA A 37 17.07 -20.80 2.91
CA ALA A 37 15.96 -21.27 3.73
C ALA A 37 16.43 -22.22 4.85
N ARG A 38 17.34 -23.15 4.54
CA ARG A 38 17.93 -24.05 5.54
C ARG A 38 18.73 -23.30 6.59
N SER A 39 19.53 -22.33 6.20
CA SER A 39 20.37 -21.57 7.13
C SER A 39 19.57 -20.72 8.12
N ARG A 40 18.38 -20.23 7.72
CA ARG A 40 17.54 -19.40 8.56
C ARG A 40 16.42 -20.15 9.29
N ARG A 41 16.19 -21.42 8.96
CA ARG A 41 15.07 -22.22 9.46
C ARG A 41 14.94 -22.21 10.99
N ASP A 42 16.00 -22.57 11.67
CA ASP A 42 15.96 -22.72 13.14
C ASP A 42 15.73 -21.37 13.83
N GLN A 43 16.36 -20.30 13.36
CA GLN A 43 16.15 -18.95 13.84
C GLN A 43 14.68 -18.52 13.68
N ILE A 44 14.11 -18.72 12.50
CA ILE A 44 12.74 -18.35 12.19
C ILE A 44 11.76 -19.16 13.03
N LEU A 45 11.96 -20.47 13.13
CA LEU A 45 11.08 -21.35 13.91
C LEU A 45 11.17 -21.11 15.42
N ALA A 46 12.26 -20.53 15.93
CA ALA A 46 12.38 -20.14 17.32
C ALA A 46 11.51 -18.92 17.70
N CYS A 47 11.07 -18.10 16.71
CA CYS A 47 10.26 -16.93 16.96
C CYS A 47 8.82 -17.33 17.33
N ALA A 48 8.49 -17.32 18.62
CA ALA A 48 7.18 -17.70 19.12
C ALA A 48 6.10 -16.60 18.91
N GLU A 49 6.54 -15.34 18.88
CA GLU A 49 5.65 -14.18 18.67
C GLU A 49 5.28 -14.07 17.19
N PRO A 50 3.98 -14.04 16.86
CA PRO A 50 3.52 -14.02 15.46
C PRO A 50 4.08 -12.88 14.63
N GLU A 51 4.22 -11.68 15.21
CA GLU A 51 4.74 -10.50 14.52
C GLU A 51 6.23 -10.64 14.18
N ILE A 52 7.02 -11.21 15.11
CA ILE A 52 8.44 -11.46 14.88
C ILE A 52 8.61 -12.57 13.84
N PHE A 53 7.84 -13.65 13.96
CA PHE A 53 7.85 -14.75 12.99
C PHE A 53 7.48 -14.26 11.59
N GLU A 54 6.44 -13.43 11.46
CA GLU A 54 6.04 -12.85 10.17
C GLU A 54 7.14 -11.98 9.57
N LYS A 55 7.78 -11.14 10.40
CA LYS A 55 8.89 -10.28 9.99
C LYS A 55 10.08 -11.10 9.48
N GLU A 56 10.47 -12.16 10.19
CA GLU A 56 11.58 -13.02 9.79
C GLU A 56 11.29 -13.76 8.48
N ILE A 57 10.08 -14.28 8.29
CA ILE A 57 9.66 -14.88 7.01
C ILE A 57 9.65 -13.83 5.90
N HIS A 58 9.14 -12.64 6.18
CA HIS A 58 9.14 -11.55 5.20
C HIS A 58 10.56 -11.18 4.77
N GLN A 59 11.49 -11.06 5.71
CA GLN A 59 12.90 -10.80 5.41
C GLN A 59 13.51 -11.92 4.56
N LEU A 60 13.23 -13.18 4.90
CA LEU A 60 13.70 -14.33 4.10
C LEU A 60 13.24 -14.23 2.64
N VAL A 61 11.96 -13.92 2.43
CA VAL A 61 11.37 -13.81 1.08
C VAL A 61 11.90 -12.59 0.33
N THR A 62 12.24 -11.51 1.02
CA THR A 62 12.78 -10.27 0.43
C THR A 62 14.17 -10.49 -0.21
N GLU A 63 14.94 -11.51 0.25
CA GLU A 63 16.22 -11.86 -0.37
C GLU A 63 16.10 -12.28 -1.85
N LEU A 64 14.91 -12.66 -2.30
CA LEU A 64 14.64 -12.95 -3.71
C LEU A 64 14.73 -11.70 -4.60
N ARG A 65 14.77 -10.49 -4.02
CA ARG A 65 14.89 -9.20 -4.74
C ARG A 65 13.84 -9.03 -5.83
N THR A 66 12.65 -9.56 -5.63
CA THR A 66 11.55 -9.49 -6.59
C THR A 66 10.50 -8.53 -6.07
N SER A 67 10.09 -7.58 -6.93
CA SER A 67 8.94 -6.74 -6.63
C SER A 67 7.68 -7.60 -6.49
N HIS A 68 6.75 -7.18 -5.63
CA HIS A 68 5.50 -7.89 -5.36
C HIS A 68 5.65 -9.27 -4.69
N THR A 69 6.83 -9.60 -4.18
CA THR A 69 7.05 -10.80 -3.38
C THR A 69 7.15 -10.41 -1.91
N GLY A 70 6.32 -11.00 -1.08
CA GLY A 70 6.28 -10.73 0.35
C GLY A 70 5.43 -11.74 1.09
N PHE A 71 5.67 -11.87 2.39
CA PHE A 71 4.88 -12.71 3.27
C PHE A 71 3.95 -11.85 4.13
N ARG A 72 2.69 -12.26 4.19
CA ARG A 72 1.69 -11.70 5.11
C ARG A 72 0.88 -12.85 5.69
N HIS A 73 0.75 -12.87 6.99
CA HIS A 73 -0.10 -13.83 7.68
C HIS A 73 -1.58 -13.53 7.39
N ALA A 74 -2.39 -14.57 7.22
CA ALA A 74 -3.84 -14.41 6.95
C ALA A 74 -4.60 -13.67 8.06
N GLY A 75 -4.05 -13.65 9.27
CA GLY A 75 -4.56 -12.89 10.41
C GLY A 75 -3.95 -11.51 10.59
N ALA A 76 -3.01 -11.10 9.73
CA ALA A 76 -2.43 -9.76 9.79
C ALA A 76 -3.51 -8.73 9.47
N ARG A 77 -3.85 -7.93 10.49
CA ARG A 77 -4.84 -6.86 10.36
C ARG A 77 -4.21 -5.55 9.90
N ASN A 78 -2.88 -5.47 9.92
CA ASN A 78 -2.14 -4.26 9.59
C ASN A 78 -1.85 -4.18 8.10
N ILE A 79 -2.25 -3.08 7.49
CA ILE A 79 -2.03 -2.78 6.09
C ILE A 79 -1.38 -1.41 5.92
N PRO A 80 -0.45 -1.24 4.94
CA PRO A 80 0.21 0.03 4.72
C PRO A 80 -0.76 1.11 4.21
N ALA A 81 -0.41 2.36 4.47
CA ALA A 81 -1.23 3.54 4.16
C ALA A 81 -1.78 3.55 2.73
N ARG A 82 -0.97 3.19 1.74
CA ARG A 82 -1.41 3.20 0.32
C ARG A 82 -2.62 2.30 0.05
N HIS A 83 -2.78 1.20 0.79
CA HIS A 83 -3.89 0.27 0.64
C HIS A 83 -5.00 0.49 1.67
N ALA A 84 -4.65 1.06 2.83
CA ALA A 84 -5.59 1.35 3.90
C ALA A 84 -6.37 2.63 3.64
N ILE A 85 -5.64 3.73 3.42
CA ILE A 85 -6.21 5.06 3.35
C ILE A 85 -6.05 5.72 1.96
N ASN A 86 -5.52 4.97 1.00
CA ASN A 86 -5.26 5.42 -0.39
C ASN A 86 -4.38 6.69 -0.45
N ALA A 87 -3.31 6.68 0.33
CA ALA A 87 -2.30 7.72 0.33
C ALA A 87 -0.90 7.12 0.36
N THR A 88 0.04 7.74 -0.35
CA THR A 88 1.46 7.39 -0.33
C THR A 88 2.22 8.41 0.49
N LEU A 89 3.28 7.96 1.15
CA LEU A 89 4.15 8.81 1.95
C LEU A 89 5.56 8.83 1.35
N HIS A 90 6.23 9.97 1.51
CA HIS A 90 7.61 10.17 1.13
C HIS A 90 8.37 10.79 2.31
N SER A 91 9.59 10.31 2.57
CA SER A 91 10.44 10.88 3.61
C SER A 91 11.04 12.20 3.11
N ILE A 92 10.87 13.24 3.91
CA ILE A 92 11.52 14.55 3.67
C ILE A 92 12.19 15.04 4.95
N THR A 93 13.25 15.86 4.81
CA THR A 93 13.90 16.49 5.94
C THR A 93 13.35 17.90 6.14
N VAL A 94 12.77 18.16 7.31
CA VAL A 94 12.22 19.46 7.70
C VAL A 94 12.95 19.92 8.97
N ASN A 95 13.63 21.06 8.92
CA ASN A 95 14.40 21.61 10.05
C ASN A 95 15.36 20.59 10.70
N GLY A 96 16.03 19.77 9.87
CA GLY A 96 16.99 18.76 10.32
C GLY A 96 16.36 17.47 10.88
N THR A 97 15.04 17.31 10.80
CA THR A 97 14.33 16.12 11.26
C THR A 97 13.61 15.45 10.09
N ASP A 98 13.80 14.14 9.93
CA ASP A 98 13.09 13.38 8.90
C ASP A 98 11.63 13.20 9.29
N ARG A 99 10.75 13.52 8.35
CA ARG A 99 9.29 13.48 8.50
C ARG A 99 8.64 12.73 7.33
N TRP A 100 7.49 12.12 7.58
CA TRP A 100 6.64 11.60 6.53
C TRP A 100 5.77 12.71 5.97
N MET A 101 5.84 12.92 4.66
CA MET A 101 4.95 13.79 3.90
C MET A 101 3.98 12.94 3.10
N PHE A 102 2.70 13.30 3.11
CA PHE A 102 1.70 12.72 2.20
C PHE A 102 2.01 13.18 0.77
N GLN A 103 2.57 12.27 -0.03
CA GLN A 103 2.97 12.56 -1.41
C GLN A 103 1.78 12.59 -2.35
N ASP A 104 0.96 11.52 -2.31
CA ASP A 104 -0.29 11.43 -3.05
C ASP A 104 -1.42 11.03 -2.12
N VAL A 105 -2.58 11.65 -2.32
CA VAL A 105 -3.82 11.37 -1.61
C VAL A 105 -4.92 11.23 -2.63
N HIS A 106 -5.43 10.01 -2.80
CA HIS A 106 -6.41 9.73 -3.85
C HIS A 106 -7.82 10.12 -3.43
N ARG A 107 -8.54 10.76 -4.33
CA ARG A 107 -9.96 11.10 -4.15
C ARG A 107 -10.78 9.83 -3.88
N GLY A 108 -11.82 9.96 -3.09
CA GLY A 108 -12.67 8.83 -2.68
C GLY A 108 -12.05 7.94 -1.60
N GLY A 109 -10.75 8.08 -1.30
CA GLY A 109 -10.08 7.35 -0.23
C GLY A 109 -10.29 7.95 1.16
N PRO A 110 -10.07 7.16 2.23
CA PRO A 110 -10.25 7.62 3.61
C PRO A 110 -9.38 8.83 3.99
N ALA A 111 -8.13 8.89 3.53
CA ALA A 111 -7.26 10.04 3.79
C ALA A 111 -7.86 11.34 3.19
N TYR A 112 -8.33 11.26 1.95
CA TYR A 112 -8.96 12.41 1.29
C TYR A 112 -10.23 12.86 2.02
N ALA A 113 -11.07 11.89 2.44
CA ALA A 113 -12.30 12.16 3.19
C ALA A 113 -12.01 12.78 4.57
N ALA A 114 -10.90 12.37 5.21
CA ALA A 114 -10.45 12.96 6.48
C ALA A 114 -9.79 14.35 6.32
N GLY A 115 -9.75 14.90 5.11
CA GLY A 115 -9.18 16.23 4.86
C GLY A 115 -7.67 16.25 4.63
N ILE A 116 -6.99 15.11 4.58
CA ILE A 116 -5.56 15.03 4.25
C ILE A 116 -5.37 15.39 2.76
N ARG A 117 -4.29 16.10 2.47
CA ARG A 117 -3.94 16.55 1.11
C ARG A 117 -2.46 16.29 0.83
N PRO A 118 -2.06 16.19 -0.45
CA PRO A 118 -0.64 16.15 -0.82
C PRO A 118 0.12 17.35 -0.25
N GLY A 119 1.29 17.07 0.34
CA GLY A 119 2.12 18.07 1.01
C GLY A 119 1.90 18.21 2.52
N ASP A 120 0.81 17.65 3.07
CA ASP A 120 0.64 17.60 4.53
C ASP A 120 1.72 16.71 5.17
N LEU A 121 2.20 17.08 6.35
CA LEU A 121 3.17 16.30 7.11
C LEU A 121 2.45 15.42 8.16
N LEU A 122 2.89 14.19 8.31
CA LEU A 122 2.47 13.33 9.42
C LEU A 122 3.37 13.62 10.62
N LEU A 123 2.77 13.99 11.75
CA LEU A 123 3.46 14.22 13.02
C LEU A 123 3.29 13.05 13.98
N GLU A 124 2.04 12.60 14.17
CA GLU A 124 1.73 11.54 15.12
C GLU A 124 0.75 10.52 14.53
N CYS A 125 0.89 9.29 14.99
CA CYS A 125 -0.07 8.21 14.79
C CYS A 125 -0.40 7.58 16.13
N SER A 126 -1.69 7.55 16.51
CA SER A 126 -2.17 7.00 17.80
C SER A 126 -1.40 7.55 19.01
N ALA A 127 -1.24 8.86 19.07
CA ALA A 127 -0.54 9.61 20.11
C ALA A 127 0.96 9.28 20.27
N ARG A 128 1.59 8.77 19.21
CA ARG A 128 3.04 8.53 19.13
C ARG A 128 3.61 9.25 17.93
N GLU A 129 4.74 9.92 18.10
CA GLU A 129 5.48 10.44 16.96
C GLU A 129 5.89 9.32 16.02
N LEU A 130 5.72 9.54 14.73
CA LEU A 130 6.09 8.58 13.70
C LEU A 130 7.08 9.22 12.73
N HIS A 131 8.28 8.67 12.69
CA HIS A 131 9.37 9.12 11.83
C HIS A 131 9.80 8.03 10.85
N PRO A 132 10.31 8.40 9.67
CA PRO A 132 11.02 7.46 8.82
C PRO A 132 12.18 6.78 9.59
N PRO A 133 12.47 5.51 9.36
CA PRO A 133 11.86 4.64 8.35
C PRO A 133 10.60 3.87 8.79
N ASN A 134 10.05 4.17 9.99
CA ASN A 134 8.88 3.44 10.50
C ASN A 134 7.63 3.76 9.67
N ASP A 135 7.08 2.75 9.00
CA ASP A 135 5.93 2.90 8.14
C ASP A 135 4.62 3.18 8.91
N LEU A 136 3.75 3.98 8.27
CA LEU A 136 2.38 4.19 8.75
C LEU A 136 1.52 2.97 8.38
N MET A 137 1.11 2.23 9.40
CA MET A 137 0.30 1.02 9.29
C MET A 137 -1.07 1.22 9.93
N PHE A 138 -2.07 0.55 9.39
CA PHE A 138 -3.46 0.63 9.86
C PHE A 138 -4.01 -0.75 10.15
N SER A 139 -4.76 -0.87 11.24
CA SER A 139 -5.50 -2.10 11.58
C SER A 139 -6.90 -2.06 10.97
N VAL A 140 -7.25 -3.13 10.26
CA VAL A 140 -8.57 -3.27 9.63
C VAL A 140 -9.66 -3.45 10.70
N GLY A 141 -10.75 -2.72 10.56
CA GLY A 141 -11.86 -2.71 11.52
C GLY A 141 -11.63 -1.81 12.72
N GLU A 142 -10.54 -1.05 12.73
CA GLU A 142 -10.17 -0.14 13.81
C GLU A 142 -10.15 1.32 13.36
N SER A 143 -10.09 2.21 14.33
CA SER A 143 -9.92 3.64 14.12
C SER A 143 -8.52 4.07 14.50
N THR A 144 -7.97 5.01 13.76
CA THR A 144 -6.63 5.58 13.97
C THR A 144 -6.72 7.10 14.00
N ASP A 145 -6.15 7.70 15.03
CA ASP A 145 -5.98 9.16 15.12
C ASP A 145 -4.60 9.55 14.56
N LEU A 146 -4.57 10.51 13.66
CA LEU A 146 -3.36 11.12 13.15
C LEU A 146 -3.30 12.59 13.55
N VAL A 147 -2.12 13.10 13.85
CA VAL A 147 -1.84 14.53 13.90
C VAL A 147 -1.05 14.89 12.64
N ILE A 148 -1.59 15.82 11.86
CA ILE A 148 -0.99 16.28 10.62
C ILE A 148 -0.72 17.78 10.67
N GLU A 149 0.32 18.21 9.98
CA GLU A 149 0.59 19.63 9.75
C GLU A 149 0.29 19.96 8.30
N LYS A 150 -0.58 20.94 8.11
CA LYS A 150 -0.97 21.47 6.80
C LYS A 150 0.13 22.32 6.20
N LEU A 151 0.10 22.53 4.88
CA LEU A 151 1.03 23.42 4.16
C LEU A 151 1.10 24.85 4.74
N ASN A 152 0.06 25.30 5.43
CA ASN A 152 0.04 26.61 6.10
C ASN A 152 0.57 26.58 7.54
N GLY A 153 1.16 25.46 7.98
CA GLY A 153 1.69 25.27 9.33
C GLY A 153 0.64 24.95 10.40
N LYS A 154 -0.66 24.89 10.06
CA LYS A 154 -1.71 24.53 11.03
C LYS A 154 -1.68 23.05 11.31
N GLN A 155 -1.65 22.68 12.59
CA GLN A 155 -1.77 21.29 13.01
C GLN A 155 -3.25 20.93 13.19
N GLU A 156 -3.61 19.74 12.71
CA GLU A 156 -4.96 19.20 12.79
C GLU A 156 -4.92 17.74 13.21
N ARG A 157 -5.88 17.36 14.07
CA ARG A 157 -6.12 15.94 14.38
C ARG A 157 -7.19 15.41 13.46
N VAL A 158 -6.89 14.32 12.77
CA VAL A 158 -7.82 13.63 11.88
C VAL A 158 -8.07 12.22 12.38
N HIS A 159 -9.30 11.77 12.27
CA HIS A 159 -9.75 10.45 12.68
C HIS A 159 -10.10 9.62 11.45
N ILE A 160 -9.51 8.44 11.33
CA ILE A 160 -9.76 7.53 10.22
C ILE A 160 -10.25 6.20 10.75
N HIS A 161 -11.44 5.79 10.33
CA HIS A 161 -11.97 4.46 10.59
C HIS A 161 -11.83 3.59 9.34
N LEU A 162 -11.22 2.41 9.48
CA LEU A 162 -11.16 1.44 8.41
C LEU A 162 -12.22 0.36 8.60
N PRO A 163 -13.13 0.18 7.63
CA PRO A 163 -14.11 -0.89 7.71
C PRO A 163 -13.46 -2.26 7.57
N LEU A 164 -14.15 -3.29 8.04
CA LEU A 164 -13.80 -4.67 7.69
C LEU A 164 -14.04 -4.90 6.20
N PRO A 165 -13.15 -5.62 5.50
CA PRO A 165 -13.37 -5.94 4.09
C PRO A 165 -14.59 -6.85 3.92
N LYS A 166 -15.39 -6.59 2.89
CA LYS A 166 -16.58 -7.40 2.57
C LYS A 166 -16.25 -8.87 2.26
N SER A 167 -15.05 -9.13 1.78
CA SER A 167 -14.50 -10.48 1.56
C SER A 167 -12.98 -10.39 1.36
N GLN A 168 -12.29 -11.55 1.37
CA GLN A 168 -10.84 -11.62 1.13
C GLN A 168 -10.42 -11.09 -0.27
N LYS A 169 -11.34 -11.04 -1.22
CA LYS A 169 -11.08 -10.59 -2.60
C LYS A 169 -11.35 -9.09 -2.79
N HIS A 170 -11.98 -8.43 -1.84
CA HIS A 170 -12.28 -7.00 -1.94
C HIS A 170 -11.24 -6.19 -1.17
N PRO A 171 -10.71 -5.10 -1.73
CA PRO A 171 -9.88 -4.17 -0.98
C PRO A 171 -10.70 -3.55 0.16
N VAL A 172 -10.02 -3.15 1.22
CA VAL A 172 -10.67 -2.47 2.36
C VAL A 172 -11.31 -1.17 1.92
N THR A 173 -10.61 -0.46 1.03
CA THR A 173 -11.04 0.83 0.47
C THR A 173 -10.73 0.87 -1.02
N THR A 174 -11.59 1.53 -1.78
CA THR A 174 -11.38 1.77 -3.21
C THR A 174 -11.37 3.27 -3.45
N PRO A 175 -10.26 3.86 -3.92
CA PRO A 175 -10.26 5.25 -4.35
C PRO A 175 -11.03 5.42 -5.66
N GLU A 176 -11.29 6.66 -6.02
CA GLU A 176 -11.69 7.00 -7.38
C GLU A 176 -10.54 6.62 -8.34
N ALA A 177 -10.78 5.60 -9.19
CA ALA A 177 -9.73 5.07 -10.04
C ALA A 177 -9.30 6.08 -11.12
N VAL A 178 -10.28 6.83 -11.67
CA VAL A 178 -10.06 7.82 -12.71
C VAL A 178 -10.74 9.12 -12.32
N HIS A 179 -9.99 10.21 -12.38
CA HIS A 179 -10.51 11.57 -12.15
C HIS A 179 -10.16 12.46 -13.35
N ALA A 180 -11.16 13.17 -13.89
CA ALA A 180 -10.99 14.12 -14.98
C ALA A 180 -11.42 15.53 -14.55
N GLU A 181 -10.58 16.52 -14.85
CA GLU A 181 -10.80 17.91 -14.47
C GLU A 181 -10.31 18.86 -15.57
N ARG A 182 -11.09 19.91 -15.85
CA ARG A 182 -10.63 21.00 -16.70
C ARG A 182 -9.82 22.00 -15.88
N LEU A 183 -8.53 22.11 -16.16
CA LEU A 183 -7.66 23.10 -15.53
C LEU A 183 -7.83 24.50 -16.15
N SER A 184 -8.21 24.52 -17.45
CA SER A 184 -8.56 25.73 -18.19
C SER A 184 -9.46 25.37 -19.38
N GLN A 185 -9.83 26.36 -20.20
CA GLN A 185 -10.57 26.11 -21.44
C GLN A 185 -9.83 25.22 -22.41
N GLU A 186 -8.47 25.24 -22.39
CA GLU A 186 -7.64 24.50 -23.34
C GLU A 186 -6.96 23.26 -22.73
N ILE A 187 -6.89 23.14 -21.40
CA ILE A 187 -6.11 22.11 -20.72
C ILE A 187 -7.01 21.23 -19.88
N GLY A 188 -7.02 19.94 -20.17
CA GLY A 188 -7.65 18.91 -19.35
C GLY A 188 -6.60 18.14 -18.54
N LEU A 189 -6.98 17.68 -17.35
CA LEU A 189 -6.25 16.75 -16.52
C LEU A 189 -7.02 15.45 -16.42
N LEU A 190 -6.36 14.34 -16.71
CA LEU A 190 -6.85 12.98 -16.47
C LEU A 190 -5.90 12.29 -15.49
N LYS A 191 -6.35 12.07 -14.27
CA LYS A 191 -5.59 11.33 -13.27
C LYS A 191 -6.08 9.90 -13.20
N VAL A 192 -5.16 8.92 -13.32
CA VAL A 192 -5.43 7.50 -13.14
C VAL A 192 -4.70 7.01 -11.88
N ALA A 193 -5.45 6.72 -10.83
CA ALA A 193 -4.92 6.39 -9.52
C ALA A 193 -4.55 4.90 -9.36
N MET A 194 -5.22 4.03 -10.11
CA MET A 194 -5.00 2.58 -10.08
C MET A 194 -5.61 1.90 -11.30
N PHE A 195 -5.20 0.66 -11.55
CA PHE A 195 -5.79 -0.24 -12.55
C PHE A 195 -6.41 -1.47 -11.86
N PRO A 196 -7.60 -1.35 -11.23
CA PRO A 196 -8.20 -2.43 -10.47
C PRO A 196 -8.71 -3.54 -11.39
N GLY A 197 -7.95 -4.64 -11.51
CA GLY A 197 -8.28 -5.71 -12.48
C GLY A 197 -9.54 -6.50 -12.15
N ALA A 198 -9.72 -6.99 -10.92
CA ALA A 198 -10.71 -8.03 -10.64
C ALA A 198 -11.90 -7.58 -9.78
N ILE A 199 -12.06 -6.31 -9.46
CA ILE A 199 -13.04 -5.80 -8.49
C ILE A 199 -14.27 -5.14 -9.13
N GLY A 200 -14.52 -5.40 -10.43
CA GLY A 200 -15.71 -4.90 -11.12
C GLY A 200 -15.67 -3.41 -11.47
N ILE A 201 -14.49 -2.79 -11.40
CA ILE A 201 -14.27 -1.42 -11.89
C ILE A 201 -13.72 -1.52 -13.32
N ASP A 202 -14.47 -1.01 -14.26
CA ASP A 202 -14.07 -0.90 -15.66
C ASP A 202 -13.31 0.42 -15.86
N VAL A 203 -11.99 0.37 -15.68
CA VAL A 203 -11.11 1.54 -15.79
C VAL A 203 -11.10 2.12 -17.20
N ALA A 204 -11.18 1.29 -18.23
CA ALA A 204 -11.24 1.75 -19.61
C ALA A 204 -12.48 2.62 -19.82
N LYS A 205 -13.63 2.16 -19.36
CA LYS A 205 -14.88 2.93 -19.42
C LYS A 205 -14.83 4.21 -18.62
N ASP A 206 -14.17 4.20 -17.47
CA ASP A 206 -14.00 5.40 -16.64
C ASP A 206 -13.03 6.39 -17.28
N ILE A 207 -12.00 5.93 -17.97
CA ILE A 207 -11.09 6.75 -18.78
C ILE A 207 -11.87 7.39 -19.95
N ASP A 208 -12.67 6.61 -20.68
CA ASP A 208 -13.49 7.10 -21.79
C ASP A 208 -14.45 8.19 -21.33
N ARG A 209 -15.11 7.99 -20.20
CA ARG A 209 -15.98 9.04 -19.59
C ARG A 209 -15.17 10.28 -19.21
N GLY A 210 -14.00 10.08 -18.59
CA GLY A 210 -13.12 11.18 -18.23
C GLY A 210 -12.72 12.00 -19.46
N ILE A 211 -12.28 11.33 -20.51
CA ILE A 211 -11.91 11.97 -21.78
C ILE A 211 -13.12 12.70 -22.39
N ALA A 212 -14.31 12.12 -22.36
CA ALA A 212 -15.53 12.77 -22.86
C ALA A 212 -15.85 14.08 -22.13
N THR A 213 -15.58 14.18 -20.81
CA THR A 213 -15.76 15.42 -20.04
C THR A 213 -14.76 16.51 -20.42
N LEU A 214 -13.63 16.12 -21.00
CA LEU A 214 -12.55 17.01 -21.42
C LEU A 214 -12.66 17.41 -22.91
N ASN A 215 -13.75 17.02 -23.58
CA ASN A 215 -13.97 17.35 -24.99
C ASN A 215 -13.91 18.87 -25.20
N GLY A 216 -13.13 19.31 -26.20
CA GLY A 216 -12.83 20.72 -26.49
C GLY A 216 -11.54 21.23 -25.83
N CYS A 217 -10.89 20.50 -24.94
CA CYS A 217 -9.53 20.80 -24.53
C CYS A 217 -8.57 20.45 -25.67
N ARG A 218 -7.58 21.31 -25.90
CA ARG A 218 -6.54 21.09 -26.94
C ARG A 218 -5.33 20.33 -26.40
N ARG A 219 -5.17 20.28 -25.09
CA ARG A 219 -4.04 19.66 -24.40
C ARG A 219 -4.57 18.80 -23.27
N LEU A 220 -3.96 17.64 -23.10
CA LEU A 220 -4.28 16.70 -22.03
C LEU A 220 -3.03 16.45 -21.21
N ILE A 221 -3.14 16.58 -19.88
CA ILE A 221 -2.18 16.11 -18.90
C ILE A 221 -2.69 14.77 -18.38
N VAL A 222 -1.91 13.71 -18.56
CA VAL A 222 -2.17 12.40 -17.94
C VAL A 222 -1.31 12.30 -16.70
N ASP A 223 -1.95 12.26 -15.52
CA ASP A 223 -1.28 12.18 -14.22
C ASP A 223 -1.37 10.76 -13.67
N LEU A 224 -0.22 10.06 -13.67
CA LEU A 224 -0.05 8.71 -13.11
C LEU A 224 0.69 8.73 -11.77
N ARG A 225 0.98 9.89 -11.21
CA ARG A 225 1.66 9.99 -9.92
C ARG A 225 0.82 9.34 -8.84
N GLY A 226 1.48 8.53 -7.99
CA GLY A 226 0.82 7.76 -6.95
C GLY A 226 -0.04 6.60 -7.47
N ASN A 227 0.01 6.26 -8.76
CA ASN A 227 -0.69 5.09 -9.28
C ASN A 227 -0.18 3.84 -8.58
N THR A 228 -1.08 3.10 -7.95
CA THR A 228 -0.75 1.91 -7.16
C THR A 228 -0.64 0.63 -7.99
N GLY A 229 -0.74 0.76 -9.32
CA GLY A 229 -0.76 -0.38 -10.23
C GLY A 229 -2.11 -1.09 -10.25
N GLY A 230 -2.09 -2.38 -10.56
CA GLY A 230 -3.31 -3.20 -10.62
C GLY A 230 -3.15 -4.46 -11.44
N GLY A 231 -4.23 -4.97 -11.99
CA GLY A 231 -4.23 -6.16 -12.84
C GLY A 231 -3.90 -5.85 -14.30
N ILE A 232 -3.15 -6.73 -14.95
CA ILE A 232 -2.79 -6.59 -16.38
C ILE A 232 -4.04 -6.55 -17.27
N GLY A 233 -5.10 -7.31 -16.94
CA GLY A 233 -6.36 -7.29 -17.68
C GLY A 233 -7.16 -5.97 -17.61
N ALA A 234 -6.64 -4.97 -16.93
CA ALA A 234 -7.21 -3.61 -16.96
C ALA A 234 -6.52 -2.71 -17.99
N CYS A 235 -5.53 -3.24 -18.71
CA CYS A 235 -4.76 -2.51 -19.74
C CYS A 235 -5.18 -2.90 -21.17
N ASP A 236 -6.05 -3.91 -21.32
CA ASP A 236 -6.63 -4.37 -22.58
C ASP A 236 -7.93 -3.61 -22.88
#